data_15899c6de5d19578cd17f2b88f898102
#
_entry.id   15899c6de5d19578cd17f2b88f898102
#
_cell.length_a   1.000
_cell.length_b   1.000
_cell.length_c   1.000
_cell.angle_alpha   90.00
_cell.angle_beta   90.00
_cell.angle_gamma   90.00
#
_symmetry.space_group_name_H-M   'P 1'
#
loop_
_entity.id
_entity.type
_entity.pdbx_description
1 polymer ?
#
loop_
_entity_poly.entity_id
_entity_poly.type
_entity_poly.pdbx_seq_one_letter_code
_entity_poly.pdbx_strand_id
1 'polypeptide(L)'
;MISKKKTYIIVILMVILTTNCFTYIYFPKFLSLYRYILVAIFFLFLFRKNKNEISDKLFEKNIIVIFLICPLVSTIPAMMFHNQSFSQSLIAVLNTLPGVLMYWILHKLHPNPKFVIGGLLLLAVIWSSIEAIQQFTYPNYAFGYRAVADDVIRGTVLDQRNGIWQYKIQPWYIGMIAAFYSWQQLLTSRQNKKLFVFVFIMALCGIYLYIARVVIVSTICMLVYIFILMSKRQKLNKARMFFIVCLFAIPIAVNFNNLFGELLDSTQEQVGDYEDDIRSTAAAFYGLEYFPNAVCYVFGNGLPHPYSSYGKEIYDIEDKMLLYRSDVGLIGDYNIYGAIYIIALVVLFLKVFHYRKFLQPYQVASLLSLFLGSYIMPPFRGNHLFLVLCILYVADYNYYKITKNDKQNNLANI
;
A
#
# COMPACT_ATOMS: atom_id res chain seq x y z
N MET A 1 -27.30 4.83 -6.70
CA MET A 1 -25.89 5.20 -6.92
C MET A 1 -25.60 6.55 -6.29
N ILE A 2 -24.48 6.68 -5.55
CA ILE A 2 -24.10 7.95 -4.93
C ILE A 2 -23.64 8.94 -6.01
N SER A 3 -23.94 10.24 -5.83
CA SER A 3 -23.53 11.27 -6.80
C SER A 3 -22.00 11.37 -6.91
N LYS A 4 -21.50 11.81 -8.08
CA LYS A 4 -20.07 12.01 -8.36
C LYS A 4 -19.36 12.80 -7.25
N LYS A 5 -19.92 13.97 -6.89
CA LYS A 5 -19.36 14.85 -5.87
C LYS A 5 -19.25 14.17 -4.49
N LYS A 6 -20.29 13.46 -4.07
CA LYS A 6 -20.31 12.74 -2.79
C LYS A 6 -19.28 11.59 -2.79
N THR A 7 -19.13 10.87 -3.92
CA THR A 7 -18.12 9.80 -4.03
C THR A 7 -16.70 10.33 -3.88
N TYR A 8 -16.36 11.44 -4.54
CA TYR A 8 -15.03 12.07 -4.39
C TYR A 8 -14.76 12.45 -2.94
N ILE A 9 -15.70 13.16 -2.31
CA ILE A 9 -15.56 13.59 -0.90
C ILE A 9 -15.36 12.38 0.01
N ILE A 10 -16.18 11.34 -0.14
CA ILE A 10 -16.09 10.13 0.69
C ILE A 10 -14.72 9.48 0.49
N VAL A 11 -14.28 9.22 -0.74
CA VAL A 11 -13.00 8.55 -1.00
C VAL A 11 -11.83 9.37 -0.46
N ILE A 12 -11.81 10.69 -0.73
CA ILE A 12 -10.74 11.57 -0.27
C ILE A 12 -10.66 11.61 1.26
N LEU A 13 -11.80 11.85 1.93
CA LEU A 13 -11.85 11.85 3.40
C LEU A 13 -11.39 10.51 3.96
N MET A 14 -11.84 9.42 3.39
CA MET A 14 -11.49 8.08 3.85
C MET A 14 -10.01 7.77 3.66
N VAL A 15 -9.40 8.14 2.53
CA VAL A 15 -7.95 8.00 2.34
C VAL A 15 -7.21 8.82 3.39
N ILE A 16 -7.52 10.09 3.54
CA ILE A 16 -6.86 10.97 4.51
C ILE A 16 -6.94 10.39 5.93
N LEU A 17 -8.13 9.92 6.32
CA LEU A 17 -8.40 9.46 7.67
C LEU A 17 -7.85 8.05 7.97
N THR A 18 -7.83 7.14 6.99
CA THR A 18 -7.38 5.76 7.22
C THR A 18 -5.89 5.54 6.97
N THR A 19 -5.26 6.38 6.13
CA THR A 19 -3.87 6.15 5.69
C THR A 19 -2.86 7.08 6.36
N ASN A 20 -3.25 7.90 7.32
CA ASN A 20 -2.42 8.99 7.83
C ASN A 20 -1.84 9.87 6.71
N CYS A 21 -2.54 9.94 5.59
CA CYS A 21 -2.15 10.76 4.47
C CYS A 21 -1.97 12.20 4.94
N PHE A 22 -0.86 12.80 4.58
CA PHE A 22 -0.55 14.17 5.01
C PHE A 22 -0.49 14.36 6.52
N THR A 23 0.25 13.46 7.22
CA THR A 23 0.51 13.66 8.65
C THR A 23 1.16 15.03 8.84
N TYR A 24 0.41 15.92 9.46
CA TYR A 24 0.88 17.26 9.77
C TYR A 24 1.74 17.22 11.02
N ILE A 25 2.95 17.76 10.95
CA ILE A 25 3.94 17.69 12.05
C ILE A 25 3.42 18.30 13.35
N TYR A 26 2.61 19.36 13.23
CA TYR A 26 2.06 20.10 14.36
C TYR A 26 0.67 19.62 14.77
N PHE A 27 0.21 18.47 14.27
CA PHE A 27 -1.12 17.96 14.57
C PHE A 27 -1.23 17.58 16.04
N PRO A 28 -2.20 18.13 16.79
CA PRO A 28 -2.36 17.84 18.20
C PRO A 28 -2.63 16.35 18.44
N LYS A 29 -1.93 15.72 19.39
CA LYS A 29 -2.05 14.28 19.70
C LYS A 29 -3.49 13.85 20.01
N PHE A 30 -4.32 14.71 20.61
CA PHE A 30 -5.73 14.39 20.92
C PHE A 30 -6.58 14.15 19.66
N LEU A 31 -6.22 14.74 18.52
CA LEU A 31 -6.93 14.50 17.27
C LEU A 31 -6.67 13.10 16.71
N SER A 32 -5.68 12.36 17.22
CA SER A 32 -5.50 10.94 16.85
C SER A 32 -6.71 10.09 17.27
N LEU A 33 -7.51 10.54 18.23
CA LEU A 33 -8.77 9.93 18.66
C LEU A 33 -9.81 9.85 17.52
N TYR A 34 -9.71 10.66 16.48
CA TYR A 34 -10.63 10.61 15.34
C TYR A 34 -10.70 9.21 14.70
N ARG A 35 -9.62 8.42 14.74
CA ARG A 35 -9.59 7.07 14.20
C ARG A 35 -10.55 6.14 14.92
N TYR A 36 -10.66 6.26 16.24
CA TYR A 36 -11.60 5.46 17.02
C TYR A 36 -13.05 5.84 16.72
N ILE A 37 -13.30 7.14 16.53
CA ILE A 37 -14.61 7.65 16.11
C ILE A 37 -14.95 7.09 14.71
N LEU A 38 -13.99 7.05 13.79
CA LEU A 38 -14.18 6.45 12.45
C LEU A 38 -14.49 4.96 12.52
N VAL A 39 -13.76 4.19 13.35
CA VAL A 39 -14.05 2.77 13.55
C VAL A 39 -15.47 2.60 14.05
N ALA A 40 -15.91 3.38 15.02
CA ALA A 40 -17.28 3.34 15.54
C ALA A 40 -18.31 3.69 14.46
N ILE A 41 -18.10 4.76 13.69
CA ILE A 41 -18.97 5.15 12.58
C ILE A 41 -19.03 4.04 11.52
N PHE A 42 -17.89 3.44 11.16
CA PHE A 42 -17.82 2.37 10.18
C PHE A 42 -18.54 1.11 10.67
N PHE A 43 -18.39 0.80 11.95
CA PHE A 43 -19.09 -0.31 12.56
C PHE A 43 -20.62 -0.13 12.50
N LEU A 44 -21.12 1.07 12.79
CA LEU A 44 -22.55 1.39 12.64
C LEU A 44 -23.03 1.25 11.18
N PHE A 45 -22.21 1.63 10.20
CA PHE A 45 -22.53 1.45 8.80
C PHE A 45 -22.62 -0.02 8.37
N LEU A 46 -21.89 -0.95 9.02
CA LEU A 46 -21.95 -2.36 8.72
C LEU A 46 -23.34 -2.97 9.04
N PHE A 47 -24.04 -2.45 10.05
CA PHE A 47 -25.38 -2.92 10.44
C PHE A 47 -26.49 -2.37 9.53
N ARG A 48 -26.21 -1.39 8.68
CA ARG A 48 -27.22 -0.86 7.75
C ARG A 48 -27.57 -1.91 6.69
N LYS A 49 -28.85 -2.35 6.67
CA LYS A 49 -29.33 -3.27 5.62
C LYS A 49 -29.19 -2.64 4.24
N ASN A 50 -28.54 -3.34 3.31
CA ASN A 50 -28.45 -2.93 1.91
C ASN A 50 -29.36 -3.77 1.04
N LYS A 51 -30.17 -3.11 0.20
CA LYS A 51 -31.05 -3.77 -0.76
C LYS A 51 -30.32 -4.24 -2.03
N ASN A 52 -29.11 -3.78 -2.31
CA ASN A 52 -28.38 -4.02 -3.56
C ASN A 52 -26.95 -4.48 -3.29
N GLU A 53 -26.77 -5.67 -2.73
CA GLU A 53 -25.41 -6.25 -2.66
C GLU A 53 -24.94 -6.73 -4.04
N ILE A 54 -23.67 -6.50 -4.36
CA ILE A 54 -23.00 -7.13 -5.50
C ILE A 54 -22.96 -8.63 -5.20
N SER A 55 -23.74 -9.42 -5.96
CA SER A 55 -23.89 -10.86 -5.71
C SER A 55 -22.65 -11.63 -6.13
N ASP A 56 -22.08 -11.27 -7.27
CA ASP A 56 -20.95 -11.99 -7.87
C ASP A 56 -19.65 -11.19 -7.61
N LYS A 57 -18.89 -11.61 -6.57
CA LYS A 57 -17.61 -10.99 -6.21
C LYS A 57 -16.46 -11.87 -6.67
N LEU A 58 -15.44 -11.25 -7.22
CA LEU A 58 -14.22 -11.92 -7.64
C LEU A 58 -13.39 -12.36 -6.42
N PHE A 59 -13.32 -11.47 -5.42
CA PHE A 59 -12.62 -11.72 -4.17
C PHE A 59 -13.64 -12.13 -3.10
N GLU A 60 -13.49 -13.34 -2.59
CA GLU A 60 -14.39 -13.85 -1.56
C GLU A 60 -14.25 -13.02 -0.29
N LYS A 61 -15.38 -12.69 0.31
CA LYS A 61 -15.43 -12.00 1.61
C LYS A 61 -14.56 -12.68 2.67
N ASN A 62 -14.47 -14.01 2.61
CA ASN A 62 -13.75 -14.82 3.59
C ASN A 62 -12.25 -14.49 3.67
N ILE A 63 -11.59 -14.20 2.53
CA ILE A 63 -10.17 -13.83 2.54
C ILE A 63 -10.00 -12.47 3.23
N ILE A 64 -10.88 -11.51 2.92
CA ILE A 64 -10.82 -10.18 3.53
C ILE A 64 -11.15 -10.26 5.03
N VAL A 65 -12.05 -11.15 5.44
CA VAL A 65 -12.37 -11.39 6.84
C VAL A 65 -11.15 -11.92 7.62
N ILE A 66 -10.30 -12.73 7.00
CA ILE A 66 -9.06 -13.19 7.64
C ILE A 66 -8.14 -12.01 7.99
N PHE A 67 -8.01 -11.03 7.11
CA PHE A 67 -7.22 -9.82 7.39
C PHE A 67 -7.82 -8.93 8.50
N LEU A 68 -9.09 -9.12 8.85
CA LEU A 68 -9.72 -8.50 10.01
C LEU A 68 -9.51 -9.34 11.28
N ILE A 69 -9.68 -10.66 11.16
CA ILE A 69 -9.65 -11.60 12.30
C ILE A 69 -8.22 -11.81 12.80
N CYS A 70 -7.23 -12.02 11.92
CA CYS A 70 -5.86 -12.31 12.34
C CYS A 70 -5.27 -11.22 13.26
N PRO A 71 -5.36 -9.92 12.96
CA PRO A 71 -4.92 -8.89 13.90
C PRO A 71 -5.63 -8.95 15.26
N LEU A 72 -6.94 -9.25 15.29
CA LEU A 72 -7.69 -9.37 16.54
C LEU A 72 -7.27 -10.61 17.34
N VAL A 73 -7.11 -11.76 16.66
CA VAL A 73 -6.71 -13.01 17.34
C VAL A 73 -5.26 -12.91 17.82
N SER A 74 -4.38 -12.25 17.10
CA SER A 74 -2.99 -12.04 17.51
C SER A 74 -2.83 -11.21 18.80
N THR A 75 -3.90 -10.54 19.26
CA THR A 75 -3.89 -9.89 20.58
C THR A 75 -3.81 -10.91 21.72
N ILE A 76 -4.30 -12.13 21.52
CA ILE A 76 -4.28 -13.19 22.56
C ILE A 76 -2.83 -13.60 22.88
N PRO A 77 -1.97 -13.98 21.90
CA PRO A 77 -0.56 -14.23 22.18
C PRO A 77 0.16 -13.03 22.80
N ALA A 78 -0.11 -11.81 22.34
CA ALA A 78 0.48 -10.60 22.92
C ALA A 78 0.19 -10.46 24.42
N MET A 79 -1.02 -10.82 24.82
CA MET A 79 -1.43 -10.80 26.24
C MET A 79 -0.80 -11.96 27.03
N MET A 80 -0.84 -13.17 26.48
CA MET A 80 -0.44 -14.39 27.21
C MET A 80 1.07 -14.52 27.35
N PHE A 81 1.83 -14.18 26.32
CA PHE A 81 3.27 -14.46 26.28
C PHE A 81 4.13 -13.20 26.43
N HIS A 82 3.60 -12.01 26.13
CA HIS A 82 4.35 -10.76 26.21
C HIS A 82 3.82 -9.80 27.30
N ASN A 83 2.90 -10.26 28.15
CA ASN A 83 2.33 -9.47 29.25
C ASN A 83 1.76 -8.11 28.82
N GLN A 84 1.28 -7.98 27.59
CA GLN A 84 0.62 -6.78 27.13
C GLN A 84 -0.82 -6.76 27.61
N SER A 85 -1.29 -5.65 28.19
CA SER A 85 -2.68 -5.57 28.67
C SER A 85 -3.69 -5.64 27.52
N PHE A 86 -4.92 -6.11 27.80
CA PHE A 86 -5.98 -6.18 26.79
C PHE A 86 -6.24 -4.84 26.11
N SER A 87 -6.31 -3.77 26.88
CA SER A 87 -6.54 -2.42 26.36
C SER A 87 -5.42 -1.97 25.41
N GLN A 88 -4.17 -2.22 25.77
CA GLN A 88 -3.01 -1.91 24.92
C GLN A 88 -3.01 -2.74 23.64
N SER A 89 -3.30 -4.04 23.72
CA SER A 89 -3.37 -4.93 22.58
C SER A 89 -4.49 -4.51 21.62
N LEU A 90 -5.65 -4.17 22.15
CA LEU A 90 -6.78 -3.68 21.36
C LEU A 90 -6.46 -2.34 20.67
N ILE A 91 -5.87 -1.38 21.39
CA ILE A 91 -5.48 -0.08 20.84
C ILE A 91 -4.47 -0.26 19.69
N ALA A 92 -3.48 -1.15 19.84
CA ALA A 92 -2.50 -1.43 18.78
C ALA A 92 -3.18 -1.91 17.50
N VAL A 93 -4.14 -2.81 17.61
CA VAL A 93 -4.88 -3.39 16.47
C VAL A 93 -5.90 -2.41 15.88
N LEU A 94 -6.54 -1.57 16.70
CA LEU A 94 -7.54 -0.61 16.23
C LEU A 94 -7.02 0.31 15.12
N ASN A 95 -5.72 0.55 15.04
CA ASN A 95 -5.12 1.35 13.95
C ASN A 95 -5.22 0.66 12.57
N THR A 96 -5.36 -0.66 12.52
CA THR A 96 -5.44 -1.43 11.27
C THR A 96 -6.87 -1.67 10.80
N LEU A 97 -7.84 -1.73 11.72
CA LEU A 97 -9.23 -2.06 11.44
C LEU A 97 -9.93 -1.12 10.44
N PRO A 98 -9.77 0.21 10.49
CA PRO A 98 -10.47 1.11 9.57
C PRO A 98 -10.18 0.78 8.11
N GLY A 99 -8.93 0.43 7.78
CA GLY A 99 -8.54 0.04 6.43
C GLY A 99 -9.34 -1.15 5.93
N VAL A 100 -9.47 -2.21 6.75
CA VAL A 100 -10.19 -3.44 6.38
C VAL A 100 -11.69 -3.19 6.27
N LEU A 101 -12.28 -2.48 7.22
CA LEU A 101 -13.73 -2.17 7.23
C LEU A 101 -14.17 -1.39 5.99
N MET A 102 -13.27 -0.62 5.39
CA MET A 102 -13.54 0.16 4.18
C MET A 102 -13.95 -0.68 2.98
N TYR A 103 -13.45 -1.91 2.85
CA TYR A 103 -13.85 -2.82 1.79
C TYR A 103 -15.37 -3.08 1.82
N TRP A 104 -15.92 -3.37 3.00
CA TRP A 104 -17.37 -3.59 3.15
C TRP A 104 -18.16 -2.31 2.96
N ILE A 105 -17.65 -1.17 3.43
CA ILE A 105 -18.31 0.13 3.23
C ILE A 105 -18.38 0.48 1.76
N LEU A 106 -17.31 0.30 0.99
CA LEU A 106 -17.32 0.51 -0.45
C LEU A 106 -18.34 -0.40 -1.14
N HIS A 107 -18.43 -1.68 -0.74
CA HIS A 107 -19.41 -2.60 -1.27
C HIS A 107 -20.85 -2.27 -0.86
N LYS A 108 -21.07 -1.59 0.26
CA LYS A 108 -22.39 -1.10 0.68
C LYS A 108 -22.78 0.19 -0.01
N LEU A 109 -21.85 1.11 -0.20
CA LEU A 109 -22.11 2.41 -0.79
C LEU A 109 -22.18 2.37 -2.32
N HIS A 110 -21.62 1.36 -2.96
CA HIS A 110 -21.57 1.19 -4.42
C HIS A 110 -21.12 2.45 -5.17
N PRO A 111 -20.01 3.10 -4.78
CA PRO A 111 -19.53 4.24 -5.54
C PRO A 111 -19.10 3.81 -6.94
N ASN A 112 -19.26 4.70 -7.93
CA ASN A 112 -18.79 4.40 -9.28
C ASN A 112 -17.25 4.28 -9.28
N PRO A 113 -16.66 3.18 -9.78
CA PRO A 113 -15.23 2.95 -9.81
C PRO A 113 -14.40 4.07 -10.44
N LYS A 114 -14.94 4.70 -11.51
CA LYS A 114 -14.27 5.84 -12.15
C LYS A 114 -14.04 7.00 -11.20
N PHE A 115 -14.96 7.21 -10.26
CA PHE A 115 -14.86 8.30 -9.30
C PHE A 115 -13.96 7.91 -8.11
N VAL A 116 -13.93 6.62 -7.73
CA VAL A 116 -12.99 6.11 -6.74
C VAL A 116 -11.56 6.33 -7.24
N ILE A 117 -11.26 5.87 -8.45
CA ILE A 117 -9.94 6.08 -9.06
C ILE A 117 -9.65 7.57 -9.25
N GLY A 118 -10.61 8.36 -9.73
CA GLY A 118 -10.43 9.81 -9.88
C GLY A 118 -10.06 10.52 -8.58
N GLY A 119 -10.64 10.11 -7.44
CA GLY A 119 -10.26 10.59 -6.11
C GLY A 119 -8.82 10.21 -5.74
N LEU A 120 -8.41 8.97 -6.03
CA LEU A 120 -7.03 8.52 -5.80
C LEU A 120 -6.02 9.28 -6.68
N LEU A 121 -6.35 9.55 -7.95
CA LEU A 121 -5.48 10.33 -8.84
C LEU A 121 -5.30 11.77 -8.34
N LEU A 122 -6.37 12.40 -7.88
CA LEU A 122 -6.30 13.75 -7.31
C LEU A 122 -5.38 13.78 -6.07
N LEU A 123 -5.56 12.82 -5.17
CA LEU A 123 -4.72 12.71 -3.98
C LEU A 123 -3.25 12.41 -4.33
N ALA A 124 -3.00 11.61 -5.37
CA ALA A 124 -1.63 11.35 -5.82
C ALA A 124 -0.96 12.62 -6.35
N VAL A 125 -1.68 13.46 -7.09
CA VAL A 125 -1.15 14.76 -7.54
C VAL A 125 -0.86 15.67 -6.35
N ILE A 126 -1.77 15.75 -5.38
CA ILE A 126 -1.56 16.55 -4.16
C ILE A 126 -0.34 16.02 -3.37
N TRP A 127 -0.24 14.71 -3.18
CA TRP A 127 0.89 14.06 -2.51
C TRP A 127 2.22 14.40 -3.19
N SER A 128 2.32 14.21 -4.51
CA SER A 128 3.52 14.51 -5.28
C SER A 128 3.87 16.01 -5.26
N SER A 129 2.85 16.88 -5.25
CA SER A 129 3.07 18.34 -5.17
C SER A 129 3.64 18.73 -3.81
N ILE A 130 3.14 18.14 -2.72
CA ILE A 130 3.66 18.41 -1.37
C ILE A 130 5.11 17.93 -1.25
N GLU A 131 5.42 16.69 -1.72
CA GLU A 131 6.79 16.16 -1.75
C GLU A 131 7.74 17.11 -2.51
N ALA A 132 7.33 17.57 -3.69
CA ALA A 132 8.12 18.46 -4.51
C ALA A 132 8.31 19.85 -3.89
N ILE A 133 7.25 20.48 -3.37
CA ILE A 133 7.32 21.82 -2.77
C ILE A 133 8.23 21.79 -1.53
N GLN A 134 8.13 20.76 -0.71
CA GLN A 134 8.93 20.64 0.52
C GLN A 134 10.44 20.52 0.25
N GLN A 135 10.86 20.04 -0.93
CA GLN A 135 12.28 20.05 -1.31
C GLN A 135 12.88 21.46 -1.30
N PHE A 136 12.07 22.48 -1.63
CA PHE A 136 12.52 23.88 -1.69
C PHE A 136 12.30 24.65 -0.38
N THR A 137 11.52 24.09 0.56
CA THR A 137 11.19 24.79 1.81
C THR A 137 11.98 24.31 3.01
N TYR A 138 12.84 23.31 2.86
CA TYR A 138 13.68 22.82 3.93
C TYR A 138 14.52 23.97 4.54
N PRO A 139 14.66 24.04 5.88
CA PRO A 139 14.20 23.09 6.91
C PRO A 139 12.73 23.27 7.36
N ASN A 140 11.98 24.20 6.76
CA ASN A 140 10.60 24.50 7.11
C ASN A 140 9.64 23.61 6.31
N TYR A 141 9.31 22.42 6.83
CA TYR A 141 8.36 21.52 6.22
C TYR A 141 7.18 21.22 7.17
N ALA A 142 6.00 20.97 6.60
CA ALA A 142 4.77 20.80 7.35
C ALA A 142 4.33 19.33 7.45
N PHE A 143 4.64 18.54 6.43
CA PHE A 143 4.16 17.16 6.30
C PHE A 143 5.33 16.18 6.26
N GLY A 144 5.13 14.99 6.79
CA GLY A 144 6.10 13.91 6.76
C GLY A 144 6.56 13.49 8.14
N TYR A 145 7.73 12.88 8.19
CA TYR A 145 8.30 12.37 9.43
C TYR A 145 8.98 13.50 10.20
N ARG A 146 8.62 13.67 11.43
CA ARG A 146 9.35 14.56 12.36
C ARG A 146 10.22 13.72 13.26
N ALA A 147 11.51 14.03 13.31
CA ALA A 147 12.35 13.57 14.42
C ALA A 147 11.79 14.15 15.72
N VAL A 148 11.19 13.31 16.56
CA VAL A 148 10.89 13.66 17.95
C VAL A 148 12.24 13.69 18.69
N ALA A 149 12.35 14.41 19.80
CA ALA A 149 13.63 14.51 20.55
C ALA A 149 14.22 13.12 20.88
N ASP A 150 13.37 12.13 21.13
CA ASP A 150 13.76 10.73 21.36
C ASP A 150 14.23 10.03 20.05
N ASP A 151 13.78 10.49 18.88
CA ASP A 151 14.18 9.95 17.57
C ASP A 151 15.51 10.56 17.08
N VAL A 152 15.93 11.70 17.60
CA VAL A 152 17.27 12.27 17.35
C VAL A 152 18.34 11.33 17.91
N ILE A 153 18.07 10.66 19.03
CA ILE A 153 18.94 9.65 19.61
C ILE A 153 19.02 8.41 18.69
N ARG A 154 17.94 8.12 17.94
CA ARG A 154 17.87 6.99 16.99
C ARG A 154 18.38 7.30 15.57
N GLY A 155 18.90 8.49 15.32
CA GLY A 155 19.37 8.87 14.00
C GLY A 155 18.27 8.99 12.93
N THR A 156 17.00 9.13 13.33
CA THR A 156 15.87 9.37 12.41
C THR A 156 15.78 10.85 11.97
N VAL A 157 16.91 11.49 11.81
CA VAL A 157 17.00 12.77 11.11
C VAL A 157 16.51 12.54 9.68
N LEU A 158 15.82 13.53 9.10
CA LEU A 158 15.51 13.54 7.67
C LEU A 158 16.76 13.17 6.90
N ASP A 159 16.71 12.02 6.24
CA ASP A 159 17.83 11.51 5.46
C ASP A 159 17.89 12.29 4.15
N GLN A 160 19.09 12.77 3.78
CA GLN A 160 19.32 13.39 2.49
C GLN A 160 20.09 12.40 1.62
N ARG A 161 19.49 11.99 0.50
CA ARG A 161 20.15 11.11 -0.48
C ARG A 161 20.20 11.80 -1.83
N ASN A 162 21.37 11.85 -2.43
CA ASN A 162 21.58 12.52 -3.73
C ASN A 162 21.06 13.97 -3.73
N GLY A 163 21.23 14.71 -2.64
CA GLY A 163 20.73 16.08 -2.51
C GLY A 163 19.21 16.21 -2.33
N ILE A 164 18.47 15.11 -2.20
CA ILE A 164 17.01 15.07 -2.04
C ILE A 164 16.65 14.70 -0.60
N TRP A 165 15.78 15.49 0.01
CA TRP A 165 15.27 15.23 1.36
C TRP A 165 14.15 14.21 1.36
N GLN A 166 14.28 13.17 2.19
CA GLN A 166 13.26 12.13 2.35
C GLN A 166 12.24 12.50 3.42
N TYR A 167 11.09 13.04 3.02
CA TYR A 167 10.02 13.40 3.98
C TYR A 167 9.17 12.21 4.41
N LYS A 168 9.25 11.06 3.72
CA LYS A 168 8.48 9.82 4.00
C LYS A 168 6.97 10.07 4.18
N ILE A 169 6.40 10.97 3.36
CA ILE A 169 4.96 11.26 3.40
C ILE A 169 4.18 10.04 2.95
N GLN A 170 3.31 9.54 3.82
CA GLN A 170 2.42 8.42 3.52
C GLN A 170 1.14 8.91 2.82
N PRO A 171 0.48 8.10 2.00
CA PRO A 171 0.86 6.76 1.52
C PRO A 171 1.51 6.81 0.12
N TRP A 172 2.76 6.46 -0.01
CA TRP A 172 3.49 6.43 -1.29
C TRP A 172 2.83 5.54 -2.35
N TYR A 173 2.10 4.51 -1.96
CA TYR A 173 1.41 3.57 -2.86
C TYR A 173 0.36 4.25 -3.75
N ILE A 174 -0.18 5.39 -3.35
CA ILE A 174 -1.11 6.19 -4.17
C ILE A 174 -0.44 6.68 -5.46
N GLY A 175 0.85 7.01 -5.40
CA GLY A 175 1.66 7.38 -6.57
C GLY A 175 1.76 6.23 -7.57
N MET A 176 2.01 4.99 -7.10
CA MET A 176 2.08 3.82 -7.96
C MET A 176 0.73 3.55 -8.66
N ILE A 177 -0.39 3.59 -7.92
CA ILE A 177 -1.73 3.43 -8.52
C ILE A 177 -1.97 4.48 -9.60
N ALA A 178 -1.61 5.73 -9.34
CA ALA A 178 -1.78 6.83 -10.29
C ALA A 178 -0.89 6.65 -11.52
N ALA A 179 0.37 6.24 -11.36
CA ALA A 179 1.28 5.95 -12.46
C ALA A 179 0.73 4.81 -13.34
N PHE A 180 0.33 3.69 -12.76
CA PHE A 180 -0.19 2.53 -13.51
C PHE A 180 -1.48 2.82 -14.24
N TYR A 181 -2.42 3.50 -13.59
CA TYR A 181 -3.69 3.88 -14.23
C TYR A 181 -3.46 4.87 -15.37
N SER A 182 -2.70 5.93 -15.14
CA SER A 182 -2.41 6.95 -16.15
C SER A 182 -1.65 6.37 -17.34
N TRP A 183 -0.66 5.49 -17.10
CA TRP A 183 0.06 4.77 -18.13
C TRP A 183 -0.87 3.95 -18.99
N GLN A 184 -1.75 3.15 -18.38
CA GLN A 184 -2.76 2.39 -19.13
C GLN A 184 -3.64 3.32 -19.98
N GLN A 185 -4.11 4.45 -19.42
CA GLN A 185 -4.95 5.40 -20.18
C GLN A 185 -4.20 6.05 -21.35
N LEU A 186 -2.92 6.36 -21.19
CA LEU A 186 -2.08 6.88 -22.28
C LEU A 186 -1.95 5.89 -23.43
N LEU A 187 -1.88 4.60 -23.13
CA LEU A 187 -1.80 3.55 -24.13
C LEU A 187 -3.14 3.29 -24.84
N THR A 188 -4.29 3.49 -24.16
CA THR A 188 -5.60 3.06 -24.64
C THR A 188 -6.50 4.20 -25.07
N SER A 189 -6.51 5.30 -24.33
CA SER A 189 -7.49 6.39 -24.53
C SER A 189 -7.02 7.40 -25.58
N ARG A 190 -7.98 7.89 -26.37
CA ARG A 190 -7.75 9.04 -27.26
C ARG A 190 -8.11 10.37 -26.58
N GLN A 191 -8.94 10.32 -25.53
CA GLN A 191 -9.42 11.49 -24.80
C GLN A 191 -8.56 11.81 -23.60
N ASN A 192 -8.49 13.09 -23.21
CA ASN A 192 -7.83 13.58 -21.99
C ASN A 192 -6.34 13.22 -21.85
N LYS A 193 -5.61 13.00 -22.96
CA LYS A 193 -4.20 12.62 -22.93
C LYS A 193 -3.33 13.56 -22.13
N LYS A 194 -3.53 14.87 -22.28
CA LYS A 194 -2.77 15.91 -21.55
C LYS A 194 -2.90 15.72 -20.03
N LEU A 195 -4.12 15.45 -19.55
CA LEU A 195 -4.37 15.18 -18.13
C LEU A 195 -3.62 13.93 -17.66
N PHE A 196 -3.69 12.83 -18.42
CA PHE A 196 -3.02 11.59 -18.02
C PHE A 196 -1.49 11.70 -18.11
N VAL A 197 -0.94 12.47 -19.05
CA VAL A 197 0.50 12.79 -19.09
C VAL A 197 0.89 13.56 -17.82
N PHE A 198 0.13 14.59 -17.48
CA PHE A 198 0.39 15.38 -16.27
C PHE A 198 0.37 14.52 -15.00
N VAL A 199 -0.71 13.74 -14.80
CA VAL A 199 -0.83 12.85 -13.62
C VAL A 199 0.29 11.82 -13.59
N PHE A 200 0.67 11.26 -14.74
CA PHE A 200 1.75 10.28 -14.85
C PHE A 200 3.10 10.87 -14.44
N ILE A 201 3.44 12.05 -14.97
CA ILE A 201 4.69 12.75 -14.62
C ILE A 201 4.71 13.09 -13.12
N MET A 202 3.62 13.65 -12.59
CA MET A 202 3.51 13.97 -11.17
C MET A 202 3.68 12.73 -10.29
N ALA A 203 3.02 11.62 -10.65
CA ALA A 203 3.14 10.37 -9.91
C ALA A 203 4.57 9.80 -9.91
N LEU A 204 5.27 9.84 -11.06
CA LEU A 204 6.67 9.42 -11.15
C LEU A 204 7.59 10.34 -10.36
N CYS A 205 7.36 11.65 -10.40
CA CYS A 205 8.09 12.61 -9.60
C CYS A 205 7.95 12.31 -8.10
N GLY A 206 6.74 12.11 -7.59
CA GLY A 206 6.52 11.76 -6.19
C GLY A 206 7.16 10.42 -5.80
N ILE A 207 7.11 9.39 -6.67
CA ILE A 207 7.78 8.10 -6.44
C ILE A 207 9.29 8.26 -6.38
N TYR A 208 9.86 9.08 -7.26
CA TYR A 208 11.29 9.38 -7.27
C TYR A 208 11.73 10.12 -6.00
N LEU A 209 10.99 11.15 -5.58
CA LEU A 209 11.27 11.92 -4.37
C LEU A 209 11.11 11.10 -3.08
N TYR A 210 10.31 10.03 -3.11
CA TYR A 210 10.18 9.10 -1.99
C TYR A 210 11.45 8.24 -1.79
N ILE A 211 12.31 8.10 -2.81
CA ILE A 211 13.63 7.44 -2.84
C ILE A 211 13.66 6.02 -2.24
N ALA A 212 12.57 5.27 -2.32
CA ALA A 212 12.57 3.86 -1.95
C ALA A 212 12.88 2.99 -3.19
N ARG A 213 14.08 2.37 -3.21
CA ARG A 213 14.58 1.54 -4.35
C ARG A 213 13.55 0.50 -4.80
N VAL A 214 12.99 -0.24 -3.86
CA VAL A 214 12.00 -1.29 -4.13
C VAL A 214 10.75 -0.72 -4.80
N VAL A 215 10.31 0.48 -4.40
CA VAL A 215 9.15 1.17 -4.99
C VAL A 215 9.45 1.57 -6.42
N ILE A 216 10.65 2.11 -6.69
CA ILE A 216 11.07 2.52 -8.03
C ILE A 216 11.18 1.31 -8.95
N VAL A 217 11.90 0.26 -8.53
CA VAL A 217 12.09 -0.97 -9.32
C VAL A 217 10.76 -1.65 -9.59
N SER A 218 9.92 -1.85 -8.58
CA SER A 218 8.60 -2.48 -8.76
C SER A 218 7.69 -1.65 -9.66
N THR A 219 7.78 -0.31 -9.60
CA THR A 219 7.03 0.58 -10.49
C THR A 219 7.48 0.37 -11.95
N ILE A 220 8.77 0.37 -12.23
CA ILE A 220 9.31 0.16 -13.58
C ILE A 220 8.88 -1.21 -14.12
N CYS A 221 9.07 -2.28 -13.35
CA CYS A 221 8.65 -3.63 -13.73
C CYS A 221 7.17 -3.70 -14.10
N MET A 222 6.31 -3.04 -13.30
CA MET A 222 4.87 -3.05 -13.56
C MET A 222 4.46 -2.16 -14.73
N LEU A 223 5.13 -1.06 -14.99
CA LEU A 223 4.90 -0.25 -16.20
C LEU A 223 5.24 -1.06 -17.48
N VAL A 224 6.35 -1.78 -17.47
CA VAL A 224 6.72 -2.71 -18.55
C VAL A 224 5.69 -3.83 -18.69
N TYR A 225 5.23 -4.41 -17.58
CA TYR A 225 4.18 -5.43 -17.59
C TYR A 225 2.87 -4.92 -18.21
N ILE A 226 2.39 -3.73 -17.81
CA ILE A 226 1.20 -3.10 -18.41
C ILE A 226 1.40 -2.91 -19.91
N PHE A 227 2.57 -2.44 -20.33
CA PHE A 227 2.89 -2.21 -21.72
C PHE A 227 2.84 -3.51 -22.55
N ILE A 228 3.45 -4.59 -22.06
CA ILE A 228 3.43 -5.90 -22.72
C ILE A 228 1.98 -6.43 -22.84
N LEU A 229 1.19 -6.35 -21.76
CA LEU A 229 -0.20 -6.79 -21.79
C LEU A 229 -1.05 -5.98 -22.75
N MET A 230 -0.89 -4.66 -22.77
CA MET A 230 -1.66 -3.80 -23.66
C MET A 230 -1.26 -3.98 -25.11
N SER A 231 0.03 -4.19 -25.39
CA SER A 231 0.52 -4.52 -26.72
C SER A 231 -0.13 -5.78 -27.28
N LYS A 232 -0.23 -6.84 -26.45
CA LYS A 232 -0.88 -8.10 -26.84
C LYS A 232 -2.39 -7.96 -27.06
N ARG A 233 -3.08 -7.16 -26.22
CA ARG A 233 -4.55 -7.03 -26.27
C ARG A 233 -5.05 -6.09 -27.37
N GLN A 234 -4.32 -5.03 -27.68
CA GLN A 234 -4.81 -3.93 -28.53
C GLN A 234 -4.05 -3.74 -29.84
N LYS A 235 -3.09 -4.64 -30.19
CA LYS A 235 -2.26 -4.51 -31.40
C LYS A 235 -1.71 -3.08 -31.55
N LEU A 236 -1.10 -2.54 -30.49
CA LEU A 236 -0.53 -1.18 -30.50
C LEU A 236 0.44 -1.02 -31.67
N ASN A 237 0.44 0.16 -32.30
CA ASN A 237 1.36 0.45 -33.39
C ASN A 237 2.81 0.37 -32.88
N LYS A 238 3.61 -0.54 -33.48
CA LYS A 238 4.99 -0.83 -33.07
C LYS A 238 5.88 0.42 -33.06
N ALA A 239 5.69 1.34 -34.01
CA ALA A 239 6.45 2.59 -34.06
C ALA A 239 6.13 3.50 -32.86
N ARG A 240 4.87 3.58 -32.47
CA ARG A 240 4.47 4.34 -31.26
C ARG A 240 5.01 3.72 -29.98
N MET A 241 5.03 2.39 -29.94
CA MET A 241 5.63 1.64 -28.83
C MET A 241 7.11 1.96 -28.70
N PHE A 242 7.85 1.85 -29.81
CA PHE A 242 9.28 2.14 -29.84
C PHE A 242 9.58 3.59 -29.40
N PHE A 243 8.83 4.56 -29.93
CA PHE A 243 8.99 5.97 -29.55
C PHE A 243 8.75 6.22 -28.05
N ILE A 244 7.72 5.61 -27.45
CA ILE A 244 7.44 5.74 -26.02
C ILE A 244 8.55 5.10 -25.18
N VAL A 245 9.03 3.90 -25.58
CA VAL A 245 10.15 3.25 -24.89
C VAL A 245 11.42 4.10 -24.98
N CYS A 246 11.76 4.63 -26.15
CA CYS A 246 12.90 5.49 -26.32
C CYS A 246 12.81 6.79 -25.51
N LEU A 247 11.62 7.39 -25.43
CA LEU A 247 11.38 8.63 -24.66
C LEU A 247 11.72 8.46 -23.17
N PHE A 248 11.55 7.28 -22.61
CA PHE A 248 11.86 6.99 -21.20
C PHE A 248 13.24 6.33 -21.03
N ALA A 249 13.61 5.43 -21.93
CA ALA A 249 14.87 4.69 -21.82
C ALA A 249 16.08 5.57 -22.06
N ILE A 250 16.03 6.52 -23.02
CA ILE A 250 17.16 7.39 -23.37
C ILE A 250 17.54 8.30 -22.21
N PRO A 251 16.63 9.10 -21.58
CA PRO A 251 16.98 9.92 -20.43
C PRO A 251 17.52 9.12 -19.24
N ILE A 252 16.96 7.93 -19.00
CA ILE A 252 17.43 7.03 -17.95
C ILE A 252 18.83 6.51 -18.28
N ALA A 253 19.08 6.08 -19.52
CA ALA A 253 20.38 5.56 -19.93
C ALA A 253 21.47 6.64 -19.91
N VAL A 254 21.17 7.86 -20.38
CA VAL A 254 22.11 8.99 -20.40
C VAL A 254 22.47 9.46 -18.99
N ASN A 255 21.52 9.44 -18.07
CA ASN A 255 21.74 9.88 -16.70
C ASN A 255 21.86 8.71 -15.72
N PHE A 256 22.11 7.50 -16.20
CA PHE A 256 22.07 6.28 -15.39
C PHE A 256 22.99 6.37 -14.17
N ASN A 257 24.23 6.77 -14.35
CA ASN A 257 25.19 6.91 -13.26
C ASN A 257 24.80 8.02 -12.26
N ASN A 258 24.24 9.13 -12.74
CA ASN A 258 23.81 10.22 -11.85
C ASN A 258 22.53 9.87 -11.08
N LEU A 259 21.62 9.07 -11.68
CA LEU A 259 20.35 8.69 -11.06
C LEU A 259 20.46 7.42 -10.20
N PHE A 260 21.36 6.52 -10.58
CA PHE A 260 21.44 5.19 -10.01
C PHE A 260 22.84 4.79 -9.52
N GLY A 261 23.90 5.62 -9.73
CA GLY A 261 25.29 5.29 -9.36
C GLY A 261 25.41 4.98 -7.87
N GLU A 262 25.07 5.94 -7.00
CA GLU A 262 25.08 5.71 -5.54
C GLU A 262 24.12 4.57 -5.12
N LEU A 263 23.07 4.33 -5.89
CA LEU A 263 22.11 3.28 -5.68
C LEU A 263 22.68 1.91 -6.03
N LEU A 264 23.54 1.85 -7.04
CA LEU A 264 24.27 0.64 -7.44
C LEU A 264 25.46 0.38 -6.51
N ASP A 265 26.24 1.42 -6.18
CA ASP A 265 27.38 1.30 -5.30
C ASP A 265 26.95 0.78 -3.91
N SER A 266 25.92 1.39 -3.33
CA SER A 266 25.34 0.92 -2.06
C SER A 266 24.61 -0.43 -2.17
N THR A 267 24.23 -0.88 -3.37
CA THR A 267 23.69 -2.23 -3.58
C THR A 267 24.80 -3.25 -3.74
N GLN A 268 25.92 -2.89 -4.37
CA GLN A 268 27.11 -3.74 -4.48
C GLN A 268 27.76 -3.94 -3.12
N GLU A 269 27.87 -2.89 -2.30
CA GLU A 269 28.31 -3.01 -0.91
C GLU A 269 27.40 -3.98 -0.11
N GLN A 270 26.07 -3.83 -0.20
CA GLN A 270 25.12 -4.71 0.47
C GLN A 270 25.13 -6.15 -0.05
N VAL A 271 25.47 -6.38 -1.31
CA VAL A 271 25.59 -7.75 -1.88
C VAL A 271 26.92 -8.39 -1.52
N GLY A 272 28.00 -7.57 -1.38
CA GLY A 272 29.32 -8.05 -0.93
C GLY A 272 29.31 -8.54 0.51
N ASP A 273 28.52 -7.89 1.37
CA ASP A 273 28.41 -8.18 2.81
C ASP A 273 27.15 -9.01 3.15
N TYR A 274 26.67 -9.86 2.23
CA TYR A 274 25.39 -10.59 2.37
C TYR A 274 25.32 -11.48 3.63
N GLU A 275 26.44 -12.01 4.11
CA GLU A 275 26.49 -12.80 5.34
C GLU A 275 26.31 -11.93 6.59
N ASP A 276 26.69 -10.64 6.52
CA ASP A 276 26.54 -9.66 7.59
C ASP A 276 25.35 -8.71 7.40
N ASP A 277 24.48 -8.95 6.39
CA ASP A 277 23.30 -8.09 6.17
C ASP A 277 22.34 -8.20 7.36
N ILE A 278 22.20 -7.09 8.07
CA ILE A 278 21.33 -6.95 9.24
C ILE A 278 19.89 -7.35 8.96
N ARG A 279 19.44 -7.27 7.70
CA ARG A 279 18.10 -7.70 7.29
C ARG A 279 17.96 -9.20 7.23
N SER A 280 19.01 -9.92 6.80
CA SER A 280 18.99 -11.39 6.80
C SER A 280 18.98 -11.91 8.23
N THR A 281 19.75 -11.27 9.12
CA THR A 281 19.74 -11.54 10.56
C THR A 281 18.39 -11.24 11.18
N ALA A 282 17.77 -10.07 10.86
CA ALA A 282 16.44 -9.72 11.32
C ALA A 282 15.37 -10.68 10.79
N ALA A 283 15.50 -11.16 9.55
CA ALA A 283 14.59 -12.14 8.96
C ALA A 283 14.68 -13.49 9.65
N ALA A 284 15.88 -13.98 9.96
CA ALA A 284 16.09 -15.21 10.72
C ALA A 284 15.53 -15.06 12.15
N PHE A 285 15.86 -13.97 12.83
CA PHE A 285 15.40 -13.70 14.18
C PHE A 285 13.87 -13.66 14.27
N TYR A 286 13.21 -12.81 13.49
CA TYR A 286 11.74 -12.69 13.51
C TYR A 286 11.01 -13.86 12.84
N GLY A 287 11.65 -14.58 11.93
CA GLY A 287 11.07 -15.71 11.24
C GLY A 287 11.12 -17.03 12.01
N LEU A 288 12.14 -17.21 12.86
CA LEU A 288 12.44 -18.50 13.50
C LEU A 288 12.61 -18.42 15.02
N GLU A 289 13.31 -17.38 15.52
CA GLU A 289 13.76 -17.34 16.90
C GLU A 289 12.79 -16.62 17.84
N TYR A 290 12.19 -15.52 17.37
CA TYR A 290 11.34 -14.68 18.20
C TYR A 290 9.89 -15.20 18.24
N PHE A 291 9.70 -16.44 18.76
CA PHE A 291 8.41 -17.05 19.01
C PHE A 291 8.43 -17.74 20.37
N PRO A 292 7.84 -17.15 21.43
CA PRO A 292 7.88 -17.71 22.79
C PRO A 292 7.09 -19.03 22.91
N ASN A 293 6.17 -19.32 21.98
CA ASN A 293 5.35 -20.52 22.01
C ASN A 293 4.94 -20.97 20.59
N ALA A 294 4.65 -22.25 20.41
CA ALA A 294 4.19 -22.82 19.14
C ALA A 294 2.90 -22.15 18.61
N VAL A 295 2.02 -21.66 19.48
CA VAL A 295 0.80 -20.93 19.12
C VAL A 295 1.13 -19.65 18.36
N CYS A 296 2.26 -18.99 18.67
CA CYS A 296 2.68 -17.76 18.02
C CYS A 296 3.09 -17.95 16.55
N TYR A 297 3.52 -19.14 16.12
CA TYR A 297 3.74 -19.43 14.70
C TYR A 297 2.44 -19.38 13.88
N VAL A 298 1.33 -19.78 14.49
CA VAL A 298 0.05 -19.83 13.81
C VAL A 298 -0.69 -18.49 13.84
N PHE A 299 -0.70 -17.81 14.99
CA PHE A 299 -1.50 -16.61 15.25
C PHE A 299 -0.67 -15.33 15.40
N GLY A 300 0.66 -15.44 15.36
CA GLY A 300 1.59 -14.32 15.54
C GLY A 300 1.79 -13.92 17.00
N ASN A 301 2.74 -13.03 17.22
CA ASN A 301 3.03 -12.44 18.53
C ASN A 301 2.14 -11.23 18.85
N GLY A 302 1.37 -10.74 17.86
CA GLY A 302 0.57 -9.53 17.93
C GLY A 302 1.35 -8.25 17.73
N LEU A 303 0.62 -7.14 17.64
CA LEU A 303 1.18 -5.81 17.52
C LEU A 303 1.62 -5.28 18.90
N PRO A 304 2.88 -4.85 19.04
CA PRO A 304 3.35 -4.23 20.28
C PRO A 304 2.72 -2.83 20.44
N HIS A 305 2.27 -2.54 21.63
CA HIS A 305 1.86 -1.19 21.99
C HIS A 305 3.08 -0.45 22.57
N PRO A 306 3.41 0.78 22.12
CA PRO A 306 4.65 1.46 22.50
C PRO A 306 4.90 1.59 24.01
N TYR A 307 3.81 1.70 24.81
CA TYR A 307 3.89 1.85 26.26
C TYR A 307 3.68 0.54 27.04
N SER A 308 3.67 -0.62 26.37
CA SER A 308 3.62 -1.93 27.02
C SER A 308 5.02 -2.47 27.29
N SER A 309 5.13 -3.52 28.14
CA SER A 309 6.37 -4.28 28.31
C SER A 309 6.85 -4.86 26.96
N TYR A 310 5.93 -5.41 26.17
CA TYR A 310 6.18 -5.92 24.84
C TYR A 310 6.71 -4.84 23.88
N GLY A 311 6.11 -3.65 23.91
CA GLY A 311 6.57 -2.54 23.09
C GLY A 311 7.97 -2.08 23.45
N LYS A 312 8.31 -2.05 24.74
CA LYS A 312 9.66 -1.73 25.22
C LYS A 312 10.68 -2.81 24.81
N GLU A 313 10.32 -4.09 24.94
CA GLU A 313 11.15 -5.20 24.51
C GLU A 313 11.51 -5.11 23.02
N ILE A 314 10.50 -4.91 22.15
CA ILE A 314 10.72 -4.72 20.71
C ILE A 314 11.58 -3.49 20.43
N TYR A 315 11.33 -2.40 21.15
CA TYR A 315 12.14 -1.20 21.05
C TYR A 315 13.60 -1.46 21.38
N ASP A 316 13.85 -2.20 22.47
CA ASP A 316 15.22 -2.56 22.88
C ASP A 316 15.93 -3.45 21.85
N ILE A 317 15.20 -4.36 21.21
CA ILE A 317 15.73 -5.20 20.12
C ILE A 317 16.09 -4.32 18.92
N GLU A 318 15.18 -3.45 18.50
CA GLU A 318 15.39 -2.54 17.38
C GLU A 318 16.53 -1.55 17.63
N ASP A 319 16.66 -1.03 18.85
CA ASP A 319 17.66 -0.01 19.21
C ASP A 319 19.06 -0.63 19.43
N LYS A 320 19.14 -1.74 20.17
CA LYS A 320 20.43 -2.35 20.56
C LYS A 320 20.98 -3.31 19.50
N MET A 321 20.09 -4.04 18.80
CA MET A 321 20.48 -5.04 17.81
C MET A 321 20.29 -4.57 16.38
N LEU A 322 19.67 -3.41 16.16
CA LEU A 322 19.30 -2.84 14.86
C LEU A 322 18.39 -3.77 14.03
N LEU A 323 17.68 -4.70 14.66
CA LEU A 323 16.79 -5.66 14.00
C LEU A 323 15.39 -5.09 13.89
N TYR A 324 15.06 -4.49 12.74
CA TYR A 324 13.76 -3.85 12.52
C TYR A 324 12.78 -4.81 11.85
N ARG A 325 11.65 -5.11 12.52
CA ARG A 325 10.56 -5.91 11.91
C ARG A 325 9.96 -5.27 10.67
N SER A 326 9.99 -3.96 10.57
CA SER A 326 9.49 -3.23 9.41
C SER A 326 10.28 -3.50 8.14
N ASP A 327 11.54 -3.90 8.25
CA ASP A 327 12.48 -4.01 7.13
C ASP A 327 12.52 -5.42 6.52
N VAL A 328 11.84 -6.38 7.16
CA VAL A 328 11.75 -7.77 6.70
C VAL A 328 10.36 -8.17 6.18
N GLY A 329 9.57 -7.18 5.77
CA GLY A 329 8.34 -7.33 4.99
C GLY A 329 7.40 -8.44 5.47
N LEU A 330 7.20 -9.47 4.65
CA LEU A 330 6.31 -10.61 4.95
C LEU A 330 6.71 -11.38 6.21
N ILE A 331 8.01 -11.48 6.50
CA ILE A 331 8.49 -12.17 7.71
C ILE A 331 8.10 -11.36 8.95
N GLY A 332 8.18 -10.04 8.88
CA GLY A 332 7.69 -9.17 9.93
C GLY A 332 6.17 -9.29 10.14
N ASP A 333 5.39 -9.39 9.05
CA ASP A 333 3.95 -9.64 9.14
C ASP A 333 3.63 -11.07 9.66
N TYR A 334 4.43 -12.06 9.29
CA TYR A 334 4.35 -13.41 9.85
C TYR A 334 4.57 -13.43 11.35
N ASN A 335 5.62 -12.75 11.81
CA ASN A 335 5.90 -12.63 13.25
C ASN A 335 4.73 -11.97 14.01
N ILE A 336 4.07 -10.97 13.41
CA ILE A 336 2.98 -10.22 14.06
C ILE A 336 1.65 -10.95 14.00
N TYR A 337 1.27 -11.52 12.85
CA TYR A 337 -0.10 -12.02 12.58
C TYR A 337 -0.17 -13.53 12.37
N GLY A 338 0.98 -14.22 12.28
CA GLY A 338 1.08 -15.67 12.13
C GLY A 338 0.88 -16.21 10.71
N ALA A 339 1.03 -17.54 10.60
CA ALA A 339 0.98 -18.26 9.32
C ALA A 339 -0.37 -18.12 8.59
N ILE A 340 -1.48 -18.07 9.31
CA ILE A 340 -2.82 -17.95 8.71
C ILE A 340 -2.92 -16.65 7.88
N TYR A 341 -2.39 -15.55 8.39
CA TYR A 341 -2.36 -14.27 7.68
C TYR A 341 -1.55 -14.35 6.39
N ILE A 342 -0.37 -14.97 6.44
CA ILE A 342 0.52 -15.13 5.27
C ILE A 342 -0.13 -16.03 4.22
N ILE A 343 -0.76 -17.15 4.64
CA ILE A 343 -1.49 -18.04 3.73
C ILE A 343 -2.62 -17.28 3.03
N ALA A 344 -3.39 -16.49 3.77
CA ALA A 344 -4.47 -15.67 3.18
C ALA A 344 -3.92 -14.66 2.16
N LEU A 345 -2.76 -14.06 2.44
CA LEU A 345 -2.10 -13.14 1.54
C LEU A 345 -1.64 -13.84 0.24
N VAL A 346 -0.99 -15.00 0.37
CA VAL A 346 -0.59 -15.81 -0.80
C VAL A 346 -1.82 -16.21 -1.63
N VAL A 347 -2.89 -16.68 -0.99
CA VAL A 347 -4.14 -17.03 -1.68
C VAL A 347 -4.73 -15.83 -2.40
N LEU A 348 -4.69 -14.62 -1.82
CA LEU A 348 -5.14 -13.40 -2.48
C LEU A 348 -4.34 -13.11 -3.75
N PHE A 349 -3.01 -13.21 -3.70
CA PHE A 349 -2.15 -13.01 -4.87
C PHE A 349 -2.36 -14.08 -5.95
N LEU A 350 -2.51 -15.35 -5.56
CA LEU A 350 -2.84 -16.42 -6.51
C LEU A 350 -4.18 -16.17 -7.21
N LYS A 351 -5.18 -15.64 -6.49
CA LYS A 351 -6.46 -15.23 -7.09
C LYS A 351 -6.28 -14.06 -8.06
N VAL A 352 -5.45 -13.07 -7.77
CA VAL A 352 -5.13 -12.00 -8.72
C VAL A 352 -4.56 -12.56 -10.02
N PHE A 353 -3.63 -13.51 -9.94
CA PHE A 353 -3.07 -14.20 -11.10
C PHE A 353 -4.12 -15.00 -11.87
N HIS A 354 -4.94 -15.77 -11.17
CA HIS A 354 -5.98 -16.59 -11.78
C HIS A 354 -6.99 -15.72 -12.55
N TYR A 355 -7.45 -14.64 -11.93
CA TYR A 355 -8.47 -13.76 -12.49
C TYR A 355 -7.91 -12.62 -13.36
N ARG A 356 -6.60 -12.60 -13.67
CA ARG A 356 -5.96 -11.50 -14.43
C ARG A 356 -6.61 -11.19 -15.78
N LYS A 357 -7.32 -12.13 -16.38
CA LYS A 357 -8.05 -11.93 -17.66
C LYS A 357 -9.23 -10.98 -17.50
N PHE A 358 -9.87 -10.96 -16.35
CA PHE A 358 -11.03 -10.13 -16.02
C PHE A 358 -10.62 -8.78 -15.39
N LEU A 359 -9.38 -8.67 -14.96
CA LEU A 359 -8.85 -7.46 -14.36
C LEU A 359 -8.27 -6.52 -15.42
N GLN A 360 -8.37 -5.22 -15.15
CA GLN A 360 -7.66 -4.22 -15.93
C GLN A 360 -6.15 -4.32 -15.65
N PRO A 361 -5.26 -4.09 -16.64
CA PRO A 361 -3.81 -4.18 -16.46
C PRO A 361 -3.26 -3.38 -15.27
N TYR A 362 -3.74 -2.15 -15.06
CA TYR A 362 -3.33 -1.34 -13.92
C TYR A 362 -3.73 -1.95 -12.56
N GLN A 363 -4.86 -2.65 -12.47
CA GLN A 363 -5.29 -3.32 -11.24
C GLN A 363 -4.35 -4.48 -10.89
N VAL A 364 -4.04 -5.30 -11.90
CA VAL A 364 -3.07 -6.40 -11.73
C VAL A 364 -1.71 -5.83 -11.33
N ALA A 365 -1.23 -4.80 -12.03
CA ALA A 365 0.04 -4.15 -11.72
C ALA A 365 0.07 -3.58 -10.30
N SER A 366 -0.99 -2.88 -9.87
CA SER A 366 -1.10 -2.34 -8.51
C SER A 366 -1.02 -3.44 -7.45
N LEU A 367 -1.69 -4.57 -7.64
CA LEU A 367 -1.68 -5.65 -6.66
C LEU A 367 -0.35 -6.43 -6.68
N LEU A 368 0.21 -6.69 -7.88
CA LEU A 368 1.48 -7.41 -8.01
C LEU A 368 2.69 -6.58 -7.56
N SER A 369 2.65 -5.25 -7.69
CA SER A 369 3.73 -4.40 -7.20
C SER A 369 3.93 -4.51 -5.69
N LEU A 370 2.85 -4.73 -4.94
CA LEU A 370 2.92 -5.02 -3.51
C LEU A 370 3.58 -6.37 -3.21
N PHE A 371 3.28 -7.38 -4.04
CA PHE A 371 3.91 -8.68 -3.91
C PHE A 371 5.42 -8.61 -4.16
N LEU A 372 5.84 -7.89 -5.20
CA LEU A 372 7.26 -7.67 -5.48
C LEU A 372 7.98 -6.92 -4.35
N GLY A 373 7.27 -5.96 -3.73
CA GLY A 373 7.81 -5.20 -2.60
C GLY A 373 7.75 -5.93 -1.26
N SER A 374 7.03 -7.05 -1.18
CA SER A 374 6.68 -7.71 0.10
C SER A 374 7.87 -8.33 0.85
N TYR A 375 8.98 -8.55 0.18
CA TYR A 375 10.22 -9.01 0.82
C TYR A 375 10.78 -7.98 1.80
N ILE A 376 10.68 -6.69 1.47
CA ILE A 376 11.23 -5.60 2.29
C ILE A 376 10.10 -4.82 2.98
N MET A 377 8.96 -4.64 2.31
CA MET A 377 7.86 -3.82 2.79
C MET A 377 6.62 -4.67 3.07
N PRO A 378 6.02 -4.57 4.26
CA PRO A 378 4.79 -5.30 4.55
C PRO A 378 3.66 -4.83 3.64
N PRO A 379 3.07 -5.73 2.82
CA PRO A 379 2.16 -5.32 1.74
C PRO A 379 0.79 -4.87 2.22
N PHE A 380 0.34 -5.37 3.38
CA PHE A 380 -1.02 -5.17 3.90
C PHE A 380 -1.04 -4.52 5.28
N ARG A 381 0.05 -3.86 5.68
CA ARG A 381 0.14 -3.18 6.97
C ARG A 381 -0.12 -1.68 6.83
N GLY A 382 -0.77 -1.13 7.85
CA GLY A 382 -0.88 0.31 8.04
C GLY A 382 -1.59 1.04 6.89
N ASN A 383 -0.91 2.04 6.35
CA ASN A 383 -1.50 3.04 5.47
C ASN A 383 -1.82 2.54 4.04
N HIS A 384 -1.29 1.39 3.63
CA HIS A 384 -1.49 0.87 2.26
C HIS A 384 -2.76 0.03 2.13
N LEU A 385 -3.17 -0.62 3.22
CA LEU A 385 -4.29 -1.55 3.25
C LEU A 385 -5.56 -0.96 2.62
N PHE A 386 -5.92 0.27 2.99
CA PHE A 386 -7.09 0.94 2.43
C PHE A 386 -7.02 1.09 0.90
N LEU A 387 -5.87 1.50 0.36
CA LEU A 387 -5.67 1.70 -1.07
C LEU A 387 -5.79 0.39 -1.84
N VAL A 388 -5.24 -0.69 -1.29
CA VAL A 388 -5.37 -2.04 -1.84
C VAL A 388 -6.83 -2.44 -1.91
N LEU A 389 -7.57 -2.23 -0.82
CA LEU A 389 -8.99 -2.58 -0.74
C LEU A 389 -9.85 -1.73 -1.69
N CYS A 390 -9.47 -0.48 -1.98
CA CYS A 390 -10.07 0.30 -3.06
C CYS A 390 -9.88 -0.37 -4.43
N ILE A 391 -8.68 -0.87 -4.73
CA ILE A 391 -8.40 -1.56 -5.99
C ILE A 391 -9.18 -2.89 -6.08
N LEU A 392 -9.25 -3.65 -5.00
CA LEU A 392 -10.05 -4.87 -4.93
C LEU A 392 -11.54 -4.58 -5.15
N TYR A 393 -12.09 -3.54 -4.53
CA TYR A 393 -13.47 -3.10 -4.77
C TYR A 393 -13.72 -2.76 -6.24
N VAL A 394 -12.82 -1.98 -6.86
CA VAL A 394 -12.94 -1.61 -8.28
C VAL A 394 -12.88 -2.85 -9.18
N ALA A 395 -12.05 -3.83 -8.82
CA ALA A 395 -11.93 -5.10 -9.52
C ALA A 395 -13.23 -5.93 -9.43
N ASP A 396 -13.79 -6.06 -8.24
CA ASP A 396 -15.07 -6.76 -8.00
C ASP A 396 -16.22 -6.12 -8.79
N TYR A 397 -16.29 -4.79 -8.78
CA TYR A 397 -17.33 -4.07 -9.52
C TYR A 397 -17.23 -4.28 -11.03
N ASN A 398 -16.01 -4.26 -11.58
CA ASN A 398 -15.80 -4.49 -13.02
C ASN A 398 -16.16 -5.93 -13.39
N TYR A 399 -15.80 -6.91 -12.58
CA TYR A 399 -16.16 -8.30 -12.78
C TYR A 399 -17.67 -8.52 -12.76
N TYR A 400 -18.36 -7.99 -11.75
CA TYR A 400 -19.82 -8.05 -11.65
C TYR A 400 -20.51 -7.47 -12.89
N LYS A 401 -19.99 -6.35 -13.43
CA LYS A 401 -20.55 -5.74 -14.64
C LYS A 401 -20.40 -6.65 -15.86
N ILE A 402 -19.25 -7.33 -16.00
CA ILE A 402 -19.01 -8.26 -17.10
C ILE A 402 -19.96 -9.45 -17.00
N THR A 403 -20.02 -10.11 -15.86
CA THR A 403 -20.87 -11.31 -15.64
C THR A 403 -22.36 -11.01 -15.79
N LYS A 404 -22.80 -9.82 -15.38
CA LYS A 404 -24.19 -9.40 -15.57
C LYS A 404 -24.55 -9.19 -17.04
N ASN A 405 -23.67 -8.58 -17.83
CA ASN A 405 -23.87 -8.37 -19.26
C ASN A 405 -23.90 -9.73 -20.00
N ASP A 406 -23.02 -10.65 -19.65
CA ASP A 406 -22.98 -11.99 -20.26
C ASP A 406 -24.28 -12.78 -19.96
N LYS A 407 -24.80 -12.72 -18.72
CA LYS A 407 -26.09 -13.33 -18.35
C LYS A 407 -27.26 -12.72 -19.13
N GLN A 408 -27.26 -11.39 -19.35
CA GLN A 408 -28.30 -10.72 -20.12
C GLN A 408 -28.26 -11.08 -21.61
N ASN A 409 -27.06 -11.16 -22.19
CA ASN A 409 -26.90 -11.54 -23.61
C ASN A 409 -27.31 -13.02 -23.84
N ASN A 410 -27.00 -13.91 -22.90
CA ASN A 410 -27.43 -15.30 -22.99
C ASN A 410 -28.95 -15.48 -22.88
N LEU A 411 -29.61 -14.66 -22.04
CA LEU A 411 -31.08 -14.67 -21.93
C LEU A 411 -31.78 -14.04 -23.16
N ALA A 412 -31.13 -13.13 -23.86
CA ALA A 412 -31.67 -12.53 -25.08
C ALA A 412 -31.53 -13.45 -26.32
N ASN A 413 -30.72 -14.50 -26.23
CA ASN A 413 -30.49 -15.48 -27.28
C ASN A 413 -31.28 -16.80 -27.07
N ILE A 414 -32.12 -16.88 -26.04
CA ILE A 414 -33.12 -17.94 -25.78
C ILE A 414 -34.50 -17.41 -26.11
#